data_01f9cc21e77c6ba6d301876e89bcfb07
#
_entry.id   01f9cc21e77c6ba6d301876e89bcfb07
#
_cell.length_a   1.000
_cell.length_b   1.000
_cell.length_c   1.000
_cell.angle_alpha   90.00
_cell.angle_beta   90.00
_cell.angle_gamma   90.00
#
_symmetry.space_group_name_H-M   'P 1'
#
loop_
_entity.id
_entity.type
_entity.pdbx_description
1 polymer ?
#
loop_
_entity_poly.entity_id
_entity_poly.type
_entity_poly.pdbx_seq_one_letter_code
_entity_poly.pdbx_strand_id
1 'polypeptide(L)' 'MEEGEEKGMARLNKLNSLLLAANRLSDLQRALQDSEYQKQLFQEFGI' A
#
# COMPACT_ATOMS: atom_id res chain seq x y z
N MET A 1 1.62 19.73 -13.48
CA MET A 1 1.12 19.11 -12.25
C MET A 1 1.37 17.63 -12.29
N GLU A 2 1.98 17.14 -11.26
CA GLU A 2 2.28 15.72 -11.17
C GLU A 2 1.34 15.02 -10.23
N GLU A 3 0.12 15.47 -10.21
CA GLU A 3 -0.86 14.93 -9.27
C GLU A 3 -1.05 13.43 -9.45
N GLY A 4 -0.99 12.98 -10.71
CA GLY A 4 -1.16 11.55 -10.96
C GLY A 4 -0.12 10.71 -10.26
N GLU A 5 1.13 11.11 -10.39
CA GLU A 5 2.21 10.37 -9.76
C GLU A 5 2.18 10.52 -8.25
N GLU A 6 1.91 11.73 -7.79
CA GLU A 6 1.85 11.96 -6.36
C GLU A 6 0.76 11.15 -5.70
N LYS A 7 -0.39 11.04 -6.36
CA LYS A 7 -1.48 10.23 -5.82
C LYS A 7 -1.09 8.78 -5.72
N GLY A 8 -0.42 8.27 -6.75
CA GLY A 8 0.02 6.88 -6.72
C GLY A 8 0.99 6.62 -5.59
N MET A 9 1.96 7.50 -5.44
CA MET A 9 2.96 7.33 -4.39
C MET A 9 2.36 7.58 -3.02
N ALA A 10 1.47 8.54 -2.90
CA ALA A 10 0.83 8.82 -1.61
C ALA A 10 -0.01 7.62 -1.16
N ARG A 11 -0.71 6.99 -2.10
CA ARG A 11 -1.51 5.82 -1.77
C ARG A 11 -0.63 4.68 -1.29
N LEU A 12 0.45 4.43 -2.00
CA LEU A 12 1.37 3.36 -1.63
C LEU A 12 2.00 3.65 -0.27
N ASN A 13 2.43 4.89 -0.06
CA ASN A 13 3.01 5.27 1.21
C ASN A 13 2.01 5.10 2.35
N LYS A 14 0.77 5.44 2.10
CA LYS A 14 -0.25 5.30 3.11
C LYS A 14 -0.48 3.83 3.45
N LEU A 15 -0.52 2.98 2.45
CA LEU A 15 -0.67 1.54 2.69
C LEU A 15 0.49 1.02 3.52
N ASN A 16 1.71 1.39 3.13
CA ASN A 16 2.87 0.95 3.87
C ASN A 16 2.83 1.41 5.33
N SER A 17 2.43 2.65 5.55
CA SER A 17 2.32 3.18 6.90
C SER A 17 1.28 2.43 7.71
N LEU A 18 0.15 2.11 7.10
CA LEU A 18 -0.91 1.37 7.76
C LEU A 18 -0.44 -0.03 8.15
N LEU A 19 0.28 -0.68 7.24
CA LEU A 19 0.79 -2.02 7.52
C LEU A 19 1.81 -1.99 8.66
N LEU A 20 2.67 -0.98 8.67
CA LEU A 20 3.63 -0.84 9.74
C LEU A 20 2.95 -0.56 11.07
N ALA A 21 1.97 0.32 11.06
CA ALA A 21 1.25 0.68 12.28
C ALA A 21 0.46 -0.50 12.83
N ALA A 22 -0.01 -1.38 11.96
CA ALA A 22 -0.73 -2.57 12.35
C ALA A 22 0.20 -3.74 12.66
N ASN A 23 1.51 -3.52 12.57
CA ASN A 23 2.51 -4.56 12.80
C ASN A 23 2.34 -5.72 11.83
N ARG A 24 2.03 -5.40 10.58
CA ARG A 24 1.80 -6.40 9.54
C ARG A 24 2.94 -6.38 8.53
N LEU A 25 4.16 -6.54 9.03
CA LEU A 25 5.35 -6.51 8.17
C LEU A 25 5.34 -7.62 7.13
N SER A 26 4.82 -8.78 7.50
CA SER A 26 4.75 -9.89 6.55
C SER A 26 3.90 -9.52 5.35
N ASP A 27 2.78 -8.84 5.59
CA ASP A 27 1.92 -8.38 4.51
C ASP A 27 2.61 -7.34 3.66
N LEU A 28 3.35 -6.45 4.30
CA LEU A 28 4.09 -5.43 3.57
C LEU A 28 5.10 -6.06 2.63
N GLN A 29 5.86 -7.02 3.14
CA GLN A 29 6.86 -7.70 2.32
C GLN A 29 6.20 -8.45 1.17
N ARG A 30 5.09 -9.11 1.44
CA ARG A 30 4.40 -9.85 0.40
C ARG A 30 3.85 -8.91 -0.67
N ALA A 31 3.31 -7.78 -0.26
CA ALA A 31 2.75 -6.81 -1.21
C ALA A 31 3.82 -6.24 -2.12
N LEU A 32 5.04 -6.12 -1.63
CA LEU A 32 6.13 -5.63 -2.44
C LEU A 32 6.52 -6.59 -3.55
N GLN A 33 6.26 -7.88 -3.36
CA GLN A 33 6.61 -8.91 -4.32
C GLN A 33 5.42 -9.36 -5.16
N ASP A 34 4.20 -9.10 -4.69
CA ASP A 34 2.99 -9.60 -5.32
C ASP A 34 2.01 -8.43 -5.48
N SER A 35 1.91 -7.92 -6.72
CA SER A 35 1.06 -6.77 -6.98
C SER A 35 -0.41 -7.10 -6.80
N GLU A 36 -0.80 -8.33 -7.01
CA GLU A 36 -2.19 -8.74 -6.79
C GLU A 36 -2.55 -8.64 -5.32
N TYR A 37 -1.66 -9.11 -4.48
CA TYR A 37 -1.87 -9.02 -3.04
C TYR A 37 -1.91 -7.56 -2.60
N GLN A 38 -1.08 -6.74 -3.19
CA GLN A 38 -1.07 -5.31 -2.88
C GLN A 38 -2.42 -4.67 -3.20
N LYS A 39 -3.00 -5.04 -4.35
CA LYS A 39 -4.32 -4.52 -4.71
C LYS A 39 -5.38 -4.94 -3.70
N GLN A 40 -5.29 -6.16 -3.23
CA GLN A 40 -6.24 -6.62 -2.22
C GLN A 40 -6.12 -5.82 -0.94
N LEU A 41 -4.90 -5.48 -0.56
CA LEU A 41 -4.69 -4.67 0.63
C LEU A 41 -5.24 -3.26 0.46
N PHE A 42 -5.10 -2.67 -0.73
CA PHE A 42 -5.70 -1.37 -0.99
C PHE A 42 -7.20 -1.43 -0.76
N GLN A 43 -7.84 -2.48 -1.23
CA GLN A 43 -9.28 -2.64 -1.06
C GLN A 43 -9.64 -2.90 0.39
N GLU A 44 -8.83 -3.67 1.08
CA GLU A 44 -9.09 -3.98 2.48
C GLU A 44 -9.07 -2.70 3.33
N PHE A 45 -8.13 -1.83 3.08
CA PHE A 45 -8.01 -0.59 3.84
C PHE A 45 -8.82 0.55 3.25
N GLY A 46 -9.38 0.37 2.07
CA GLY A 46 -10.23 1.40 1.46
C GLY A 46 -9.47 2.63 1.00
N ILE A 47 -8.29 2.44 0.47
CA ILE A 47 -7.49 3.56 -0.02
C ILE A 47 -7.14 3.45 -1.48
#